data_659470eeb6677b2598c5e0e1723e88e5
#
_entry.id   659470eeb6677b2598c5e0e1723e88e5
#
_cell.length_a   1.000
_cell.length_b   1.000
_cell.length_c   1.000
_cell.angle_alpha   90.00
_cell.angle_beta   90.00
_cell.angle_gamma   90.00
#
_symmetry.space_group_name_H-M   'P 1'
#
loop_
_entity.id
_entity.type
_entity.pdbx_description
1 polymer ?
#
loop_
_entity_poly.entity_id
_entity_poly.type
_entity_poly.pdbx_seq_one_letter_code
_entity_poly.pdbx_strand_id
1 'polypeptide(L)'
;ASDRTKRGNMKFIIRPANLSDLQPMYEMAKRTGGGFTNLPPDRKALTAKLERSAEGFAREGEGVGDDLFVFVLENRETGEVRGTCQIFSAVGQKWPFYSYRIGALTQHSVELERTFRADILNLSTDLEGATEVGGLFLHPGERAGGLGMLIARSRYLFIRNHRERFADRTLAELRGVIDEAGGSPFWDGVAGRFF
;
A
#
# COMPACT_ATOMS: atom_id res chain seq x y z
N ALA A 1 -43.59 -10.84 -10.06
CA ALA A 1 -42.87 -12.08 -10.36
C ALA A 1 -41.74 -11.78 -11.33
N SER A 2 -40.54 -12.24 -10.99
CA SER A 2 -39.42 -12.44 -11.92
C SER A 2 -38.67 -11.19 -12.37
N ASP A 3 -37.62 -10.79 -11.59
CA ASP A 3 -36.36 -10.38 -12.19
C ASP A 3 -35.19 -10.74 -11.25
N ARG A 4 -34.85 -12.04 -11.19
CA ARG A 4 -33.71 -12.58 -10.46
C ARG A 4 -32.75 -13.34 -11.40
N THR A 5 -32.49 -12.83 -12.59
CA THR A 5 -31.56 -13.53 -13.50
C THR A 5 -30.83 -12.55 -14.42
N LYS A 6 -30.02 -11.65 -13.84
CA LYS A 6 -28.83 -11.12 -14.50
C LYS A 6 -27.70 -11.04 -13.48
N ARG A 7 -27.24 -12.19 -12.96
CA ARG A 7 -25.85 -12.31 -12.53
C ARG A 7 -25.02 -12.29 -13.81
N GLY A 8 -24.72 -11.10 -14.31
CA GLY A 8 -23.79 -10.94 -15.39
C GLY A 8 -22.52 -11.69 -15.00
N ASN A 9 -22.00 -12.50 -15.89
CA ASN A 9 -20.75 -13.22 -15.71
C ASN A 9 -19.68 -12.16 -15.33
N MET A 10 -19.32 -12.10 -14.01
CA MET A 10 -18.34 -11.10 -13.55
C MET A 10 -17.02 -11.46 -14.19
N LYS A 11 -16.58 -10.62 -15.13
CA LYS A 11 -15.36 -10.84 -15.90
C LYS A 11 -14.10 -10.85 -15.03
N PHE A 12 -14.13 -10.14 -13.90
CA PHE A 12 -13.00 -10.02 -12.99
C PHE A 12 -13.36 -10.45 -11.57
N ILE A 13 -12.39 -11.05 -10.89
CA ILE A 13 -12.47 -11.42 -9.48
C ILE A 13 -11.23 -10.92 -8.74
N ILE A 14 -11.41 -10.54 -7.48
CA ILE A 14 -10.31 -10.29 -6.55
C ILE A 14 -10.23 -11.48 -5.63
N ARG A 15 -9.07 -12.10 -5.57
CA ARG A 15 -8.79 -13.26 -4.74
C ARG A 15 -7.46 -13.14 -4.00
N PRO A 16 -7.23 -13.90 -2.92
CA PRO A 16 -5.90 -14.05 -2.34
C PRO A 16 -4.88 -14.44 -3.41
N ALA A 17 -3.69 -13.83 -3.32
CA ALA A 17 -2.56 -14.22 -4.15
C ALA A 17 -1.93 -15.51 -3.61
N ASN A 18 -1.34 -16.28 -4.47
CA ASN A 18 -0.60 -17.49 -4.14
C ASN A 18 0.70 -17.63 -4.96
N LEU A 19 1.50 -18.66 -4.72
CA LEU A 19 2.80 -18.82 -5.38
C LEU A 19 2.71 -18.96 -6.91
N SER A 20 1.59 -19.43 -7.46
CA SER A 20 1.42 -19.48 -8.92
C SER A 20 1.31 -18.09 -9.56
N ASP A 21 1.02 -17.05 -8.76
CA ASP A 21 0.93 -15.68 -9.22
C ASP A 21 2.31 -14.97 -9.28
N LEU A 22 3.40 -15.65 -8.86
CA LEU A 22 4.75 -15.08 -8.84
C LEU A 22 5.16 -14.50 -10.19
N GLN A 23 4.98 -15.25 -11.27
CA GLN A 23 5.40 -14.82 -12.59
C GLN A 23 4.58 -13.61 -13.10
N PRO A 24 3.24 -13.62 -13.07
CA PRO A 24 2.45 -12.45 -13.41
C PRO A 24 2.80 -11.21 -12.57
N MET A 25 2.99 -11.37 -11.27
CA MET A 25 3.36 -10.27 -10.37
C MET A 25 4.74 -9.70 -10.70
N TYR A 26 5.71 -10.56 -11.01
CA TYR A 26 7.05 -10.13 -11.45
C TYR A 26 7.00 -9.33 -12.75
N GLU A 27 6.19 -9.76 -13.74
CA GLU A 27 6.02 -9.02 -14.99
C GLU A 27 5.34 -7.66 -14.77
N MET A 28 4.37 -7.59 -13.86
CA MET A 28 3.77 -6.31 -13.45
C MET A 28 4.78 -5.41 -12.75
N ALA A 29 5.60 -5.96 -11.86
CA ALA A 29 6.63 -5.23 -11.12
C ALA A 29 7.62 -4.53 -12.06
N LYS A 30 8.06 -5.20 -13.12
CA LYS A 30 8.95 -4.60 -14.14
C LYS A 30 8.34 -3.38 -14.84
N ARG A 31 7.01 -3.33 -14.94
CA ARG A 31 6.29 -2.22 -15.57
C ARG A 31 6.14 -0.98 -14.67
N THR A 32 6.49 -1.09 -13.40
CA THR A 32 6.38 0.03 -12.45
C THR A 32 7.57 0.99 -12.49
N GLY A 33 8.59 0.70 -13.29
CA GLY A 33 9.80 1.53 -13.40
C GLY A 33 10.69 1.51 -12.14
N GLY A 34 10.60 0.45 -11.31
CA GLY A 34 11.44 0.27 -10.12
C GLY A 34 11.08 1.12 -8.90
N GLY A 35 10.16 2.04 -9.07
CA GLY A 35 9.77 2.97 -8.02
C GLY A 35 8.63 2.53 -7.10
N PHE A 36 8.08 1.36 -7.32
CA PHE A 36 6.96 0.85 -6.55
C PHE A 36 7.44 -0.17 -5.52
N THR A 37 7.82 0.30 -4.33
CA THR A 37 8.44 -0.50 -3.28
C THR A 37 7.61 -1.70 -2.84
N ASN A 38 6.28 -1.57 -2.93
CA ASN A 38 5.34 -2.64 -2.58
C ASN A 38 5.24 -3.76 -3.62
N LEU A 39 5.79 -3.58 -4.82
CA LEU A 39 5.87 -4.59 -5.88
C LEU A 39 7.28 -4.57 -6.51
N PRO A 40 8.31 -5.05 -5.79
CA PRO A 40 9.68 -5.01 -6.29
C PRO A 40 9.86 -5.99 -7.47
N PRO A 41 10.65 -5.64 -8.51
CA PRO A 41 10.97 -6.53 -9.61
C PRO A 41 12.06 -7.54 -9.21
N ASP A 42 11.86 -8.24 -8.10
CA ASP A 42 12.74 -9.26 -7.53
C ASP A 42 11.93 -10.51 -7.17
N ARG A 43 12.29 -11.64 -7.78
CA ARG A 43 11.55 -12.90 -7.59
C ARG A 43 11.62 -13.42 -6.17
N LYS A 44 12.80 -13.29 -5.52
CA LYS A 44 13.00 -13.77 -4.15
C LYS A 44 12.15 -12.95 -3.16
N ALA A 45 12.15 -11.63 -3.32
CA ALA A 45 11.33 -10.75 -2.50
C ALA A 45 9.82 -11.00 -2.72
N LEU A 46 9.39 -11.24 -3.97
CA LEU A 46 7.99 -11.56 -4.28
C LEU A 46 7.59 -12.93 -3.73
N THR A 47 8.47 -13.93 -3.80
CA THR A 47 8.22 -15.26 -3.23
C THR A 47 8.01 -15.14 -1.72
N ALA A 48 8.94 -14.52 -1.00
CA ALA A 48 8.81 -14.31 0.45
C ALA A 48 7.54 -13.52 0.83
N LYS A 49 7.15 -12.55 -0.01
CA LYS A 49 5.90 -11.81 0.15
C LYS A 49 4.67 -12.70 0.01
N LEU A 50 4.64 -13.57 -0.98
CA LEU A 50 3.51 -14.50 -1.22
C LEU A 50 3.41 -15.55 -0.11
N GLU A 51 4.56 -16.08 0.36
CA GLU A 51 4.62 -17.00 1.50
C GLU A 51 4.09 -16.34 2.78
N ARG A 52 4.57 -15.14 3.12
CA ARG A 52 4.06 -14.36 4.26
C ARG A 52 2.55 -14.09 4.13
N SER A 53 2.07 -13.82 2.91
CA SER A 53 0.65 -13.62 2.67
C SER A 53 -0.15 -14.91 2.90
N ALA A 54 0.35 -16.05 2.45
CA ALA A 54 -0.29 -17.35 2.69
C ALA A 54 -0.37 -17.66 4.19
N GLU A 55 0.70 -17.39 4.96
CA GLU A 55 0.71 -17.49 6.41
C GLU A 55 -0.33 -16.57 7.05
N GLY A 56 -0.43 -15.31 6.58
CA GLY A 56 -1.42 -14.36 7.05
C GLY A 56 -2.85 -14.85 6.84
N PHE A 57 -3.17 -15.41 5.67
CA PHE A 57 -4.49 -15.98 5.41
C PHE A 57 -4.77 -17.26 6.22
N ALA A 58 -3.73 -18.07 6.47
CA ALA A 58 -3.85 -19.33 7.21
C ALA A 58 -3.87 -19.13 8.74
N ARG A 59 -3.46 -17.97 9.25
CA ARG A 59 -3.41 -17.72 10.69
C ARG A 59 -4.81 -17.82 11.29
N GLU A 60 -4.96 -18.74 12.22
CA GLU A 60 -6.14 -18.86 13.07
C GLU A 60 -6.01 -17.92 14.28
N GLY A 61 -7.15 -17.45 14.79
CA GLY A 61 -7.24 -16.60 15.96
C GLY A 61 -7.53 -15.14 15.64
N GLU A 62 -8.01 -14.47 16.68
CA GLU A 62 -8.40 -13.07 16.69
C GLU A 62 -7.22 -12.16 17.08
N GLY A 63 -7.35 -10.89 16.81
CA GLY A 63 -6.41 -9.85 17.20
C GLY A 63 -5.44 -9.44 16.09
N VAL A 64 -4.98 -8.20 16.21
CA VAL A 64 -4.04 -7.58 15.28
C VAL A 64 -2.69 -8.28 15.38
N GLY A 65 -2.20 -8.80 14.27
CA GLY A 65 -0.91 -9.46 14.14
C GLY A 65 0.03 -8.73 13.18
N ASP A 66 1.17 -9.37 12.87
CA ASP A 66 2.10 -8.92 11.82
C ASP A 66 1.74 -9.58 10.48
N ASP A 67 0.45 -9.55 10.11
CA ASP A 67 -0.04 -10.22 8.92
C ASP A 67 0.08 -9.34 7.67
N LEU A 68 0.33 -10.01 6.56
CA LEU A 68 0.25 -9.43 5.23
C LEU A 68 -0.80 -10.18 4.42
N PHE A 69 -1.71 -9.43 3.79
CA PHE A 69 -2.70 -9.97 2.88
C PHE A 69 -2.47 -9.40 1.48
N VAL A 70 -2.06 -10.24 0.55
CA VAL A 70 -1.87 -9.86 -0.86
C VAL A 70 -3.02 -10.41 -1.68
N PHE A 71 -3.59 -9.57 -2.52
CA PHE A 71 -4.67 -9.91 -3.43
C PHE A 71 -4.26 -9.65 -4.87
N VAL A 72 -4.84 -10.41 -5.76
CA VAL A 72 -4.73 -10.23 -7.21
C VAL A 72 -6.09 -10.01 -7.84
N LEU A 73 -6.12 -9.19 -8.87
CA LEU A 73 -7.25 -9.04 -9.79
C LEU A 73 -7.04 -9.98 -10.96
N GLU A 74 -7.91 -10.97 -11.09
CA GLU A 74 -7.88 -11.98 -12.15
C GLU A 74 -9.02 -11.78 -13.13
N ASN A 75 -8.72 -11.85 -14.42
CA ASN A 75 -9.72 -11.99 -15.46
C ASN A 75 -10.15 -13.44 -15.54
N ARG A 76 -11.41 -13.74 -15.22
CA ARG A 76 -11.95 -15.09 -15.15
C ARG A 76 -12.08 -15.79 -16.52
N GLU A 77 -12.11 -15.03 -17.61
CA GLU A 77 -12.21 -15.57 -18.95
C GLU A 77 -10.86 -16.07 -19.46
N THR A 78 -9.78 -15.34 -19.12
CA THR A 78 -8.43 -15.65 -19.60
C THR A 78 -7.52 -16.27 -18.54
N GLY A 79 -7.88 -16.19 -17.25
CA GLY A 79 -7.01 -16.56 -16.13
C GLY A 79 -5.86 -15.58 -15.85
N GLU A 80 -5.79 -14.48 -16.60
CA GLU A 80 -4.70 -13.52 -16.45
C GLU A 80 -4.85 -12.67 -15.20
N VAL A 81 -3.76 -12.53 -14.44
CA VAL A 81 -3.63 -11.56 -13.34
C VAL A 81 -3.35 -10.17 -13.92
N ARG A 82 -4.23 -9.22 -13.61
CA ARG A 82 -4.24 -7.87 -14.20
C ARG A 82 -4.03 -6.76 -13.18
N GLY A 83 -3.95 -7.08 -11.91
CA GLY A 83 -3.70 -6.09 -10.85
C GLY A 83 -3.39 -6.74 -9.52
N THR A 84 -2.87 -5.94 -8.59
CA THR A 84 -2.57 -6.35 -7.21
C THR A 84 -3.01 -5.29 -6.23
N CYS A 85 -3.26 -5.69 -4.99
CA CYS A 85 -3.30 -4.81 -3.83
C CYS A 85 -2.93 -5.61 -2.57
N GLN A 86 -2.64 -4.89 -1.49
CA GLN A 86 -2.26 -5.53 -0.24
C GLN A 86 -2.76 -4.76 0.98
N ILE A 87 -2.74 -5.45 2.13
CA ILE A 87 -3.03 -4.91 3.45
C ILE A 87 -1.98 -5.46 4.42
N PHE A 88 -1.35 -4.58 5.20
CA PHE A 88 -0.65 -4.96 6.42
C PHE A 88 -1.59 -4.78 7.60
N SER A 89 -1.71 -5.79 8.47
CA SER A 89 -2.54 -5.70 9.68
C SER A 89 -2.09 -4.57 10.58
N ALA A 90 -0.78 -4.44 10.77
CA ALA A 90 -0.17 -3.36 11.52
C ALA A 90 1.24 -3.06 10.99
N VAL A 91 1.58 -1.77 10.87
CA VAL A 91 2.94 -1.32 10.55
C VAL A 91 3.76 -1.13 11.82
N GLY A 92 5.09 -1.12 11.70
CA GLY A 92 5.98 -0.87 12.82
C GLY A 92 6.18 -2.07 13.76
N GLN A 93 5.87 -3.30 13.34
CA GLN A 93 5.98 -4.49 14.19
C GLN A 93 7.41 -5.01 14.34
N LYS A 94 8.19 -5.01 13.28
CA LYS A 94 9.60 -5.47 13.25
C LYS A 94 10.59 -4.33 13.29
N TRP A 95 10.26 -3.25 12.60
CA TRP A 95 11.04 -2.02 12.51
C TRP A 95 10.13 -0.85 12.78
N PRO A 96 10.63 0.22 13.44
CA PRO A 96 9.84 1.43 13.67
C PRO A 96 9.28 1.98 12.36
N PHE A 97 8.02 2.39 12.39
CA PHE A 97 7.38 3.05 11.25
C PHE A 97 7.60 4.56 11.37
N TYR A 98 8.67 5.04 10.74
CA TYR A 98 9.03 6.45 10.77
C TYR A 98 8.16 7.27 9.82
N SER A 99 7.69 8.40 10.31
CA SER A 99 7.00 9.41 9.52
C SER A 99 7.43 10.81 9.97
N TYR A 100 7.06 11.82 9.20
CA TYR A 100 7.30 13.19 9.58
C TYR A 100 5.98 13.90 9.80
N ARG A 101 5.86 14.55 10.96
CA ARG A 101 4.75 15.47 11.24
C ARG A 101 5.17 16.87 10.83
N ILE A 102 4.39 17.49 9.95
CA ILE A 102 4.55 18.89 9.60
C ILE A 102 3.91 19.72 10.71
N GLY A 103 4.69 20.57 11.35
CA GLY A 103 4.27 21.51 12.37
C GLY A 103 4.73 22.92 12.04
N ALA A 104 4.26 23.91 12.79
CA ALA A 104 4.74 25.27 12.69
C ALA A 104 5.40 25.69 14.00
N LEU A 105 6.56 26.33 13.91
CA LEU A 105 7.26 26.92 15.03
C LEU A 105 7.29 28.44 14.86
N THR A 106 6.83 29.17 15.88
CA THR A 106 6.93 30.64 15.95
C THR A 106 7.96 30.99 16.99
N GLN A 107 8.93 31.83 16.64
CA GLN A 107 9.95 32.36 17.51
C GLN A 107 9.94 33.89 17.44
N HIS A 108 10.15 34.55 18.56
CA HIS A 108 10.31 36.01 18.66
C HIS A 108 11.72 36.31 19.16
N SER A 109 12.45 37.16 18.43
CA SER A 109 13.72 37.72 18.87
C SER A 109 13.47 39.13 19.36
N VAL A 110 13.79 39.36 20.62
CA VAL A 110 13.70 40.71 21.24
C VAL A 110 14.76 41.63 20.64
N GLU A 111 15.98 41.13 20.42
CA GLU A 111 17.11 41.86 19.89
C GLU A 111 16.89 42.37 18.46
N LEU A 112 16.18 41.54 17.65
CA LEU A 112 15.86 41.87 16.27
C LEU A 112 14.46 42.50 16.11
N GLU A 113 13.72 42.61 17.20
CA GLU A 113 12.32 43.10 17.23
C GLU A 113 11.47 42.37 16.15
N ARG A 114 11.69 41.06 15.96
CA ARG A 114 11.13 40.31 14.85
C ARG A 114 10.57 38.97 15.27
N THR A 115 9.39 38.64 14.74
CA THR A 115 8.77 37.34 14.88
C THR A 115 8.96 36.53 13.59
N PHE A 116 9.40 35.28 13.74
CA PHE A 116 9.55 34.30 12.64
C PHE A 116 8.56 33.17 12.85
N ARG A 117 7.99 32.73 11.78
CA ARG A 117 7.23 31.52 11.73
C ARG A 117 7.77 30.63 10.60
N ALA A 118 8.11 29.40 10.92
CA ALA A 118 8.62 28.42 9.98
C ALA A 118 7.87 27.11 10.13
N ASP A 119 7.66 26.42 9.02
CA ASP A 119 7.22 25.03 9.03
C ASP A 119 8.42 24.16 9.38
N ILE A 120 8.18 23.17 10.25
CA ILE A 120 9.18 22.22 10.71
C ILE A 120 8.71 20.78 10.45
N LEU A 121 9.66 19.90 10.17
CA LEU A 121 9.43 18.45 10.09
C LEU A 121 9.90 17.83 11.41
N ASN A 122 8.97 17.21 12.12
CA ASN A 122 9.26 16.45 13.33
C ASN A 122 9.20 14.95 13.00
N LEU A 123 10.30 14.24 13.22
CA LEU A 123 10.30 12.79 13.15
C LEU A 123 9.34 12.20 14.18
N SER A 124 8.53 11.25 13.77
CA SER A 124 7.47 10.66 14.58
C SER A 124 7.27 9.20 14.24
N THR A 125 6.84 8.41 15.22
CA THR A 125 6.36 7.03 15.07
C THR A 125 4.87 6.91 15.37
N ASP A 126 4.13 7.99 15.34
CA ASP A 126 2.70 8.06 15.72
C ASP A 126 1.78 7.15 14.92
N LEU A 127 2.24 6.69 13.76
CA LEU A 127 1.49 5.80 12.87
C LEU A 127 1.79 4.33 13.11
N GLU A 128 2.70 3.99 14.03
CA GLU A 128 2.94 2.60 14.42
C GLU A 128 1.67 1.92 14.90
N GLY A 129 1.55 0.65 14.59
CA GLY A 129 0.38 -0.14 14.89
C GLY A 129 -0.84 0.14 14.03
N ALA A 130 -0.80 1.11 13.11
CA ALA A 130 -1.89 1.33 12.17
C ALA A 130 -1.93 0.25 11.09
N THR A 131 -3.12 -0.08 10.60
CA THR A 131 -3.29 -0.90 9.39
C THR A 131 -2.85 -0.11 8.17
N GLU A 132 -2.10 -0.73 7.25
CA GLU A 132 -1.73 -0.08 5.99
C GLU A 132 -2.43 -0.75 4.80
N VAL A 133 -3.06 0.06 3.95
CA VAL A 133 -3.56 -0.36 2.64
C VAL A 133 -2.61 0.15 1.56
N GLY A 134 -1.98 -0.77 0.85
CA GLY A 134 -0.94 -0.45 -0.13
C GLY A 134 -0.94 -1.36 -1.35
N GLY A 135 0.19 -1.37 -2.06
CA GLY A 135 0.46 -2.29 -3.16
C GLY A 135 -0.53 -2.23 -4.32
N LEU A 136 -1.26 -1.11 -4.48
CA LEU A 136 -2.29 -0.98 -5.50
C LEU A 136 -1.66 -0.78 -6.88
N PHE A 137 -1.73 -1.81 -7.70
CA PHE A 137 -1.33 -1.76 -9.09
C PHE A 137 -2.46 -2.29 -9.98
N LEU A 138 -2.71 -1.62 -11.10
CA LEU A 138 -3.62 -2.06 -12.15
C LEU A 138 -2.92 -1.96 -13.49
N HIS A 139 -2.97 -3.04 -14.27
CA HIS A 139 -2.39 -3.06 -15.60
C HIS A 139 -2.95 -1.91 -16.45
N PRO A 140 -2.11 -1.18 -17.20
CA PRO A 140 -2.56 -0.02 -17.98
C PRO A 140 -3.76 -0.29 -18.88
N GLY A 141 -3.83 -1.47 -19.50
CA GLY A 141 -4.95 -1.88 -20.34
C GLY A 141 -6.29 -2.05 -19.61
N GLU A 142 -6.27 -2.09 -18.28
CA GLU A 142 -7.48 -2.27 -17.46
C GLU A 142 -7.88 -0.99 -16.69
N ARG A 143 -7.23 0.13 -16.94
CA ARG A 143 -7.48 1.38 -16.21
C ARG A 143 -8.81 2.07 -16.54
N ALA A 144 -9.53 1.59 -17.55
CA ALA A 144 -10.90 1.99 -17.85
C ALA A 144 -11.92 1.06 -17.14
N GLY A 145 -13.16 1.51 -16.97
CA GLY A 145 -14.25 0.65 -16.50
C GLY A 145 -14.37 0.41 -15.00
N GLY A 146 -13.73 1.22 -14.15
CA GLY A 146 -13.96 1.19 -12.69
C GLY A 146 -13.20 0.11 -11.93
N LEU A 147 -12.34 -0.71 -12.58
CA LEU A 147 -11.58 -1.78 -11.93
C LEU A 147 -10.59 -1.24 -10.88
N GLY A 148 -10.03 -0.06 -11.08
CA GLY A 148 -9.20 0.61 -10.08
C GLY A 148 -9.95 0.86 -8.77
N MET A 149 -11.21 1.27 -8.86
CA MET A 149 -12.07 1.47 -7.68
C MET A 149 -12.44 0.13 -7.03
N LEU A 150 -12.72 -0.90 -7.83
CA LEU A 150 -13.03 -2.23 -7.34
C LEU A 150 -11.87 -2.77 -6.50
N ILE A 151 -10.65 -2.75 -7.04
CA ILE A 151 -9.46 -3.27 -6.34
C ILE A 151 -9.08 -2.39 -5.14
N ALA A 152 -9.30 -1.07 -5.21
CA ALA A 152 -9.06 -0.19 -4.08
C ALA A 152 -10.03 -0.46 -2.93
N ARG A 153 -11.32 -0.64 -3.22
CA ARG A 153 -12.37 -0.84 -2.21
C ARG A 153 -12.42 -2.24 -1.65
N SER A 154 -11.96 -3.25 -2.37
CA SER A 154 -11.92 -4.63 -1.88
C SER A 154 -11.14 -4.78 -0.58
N ARG A 155 -10.07 -3.99 -0.39
CA ARG A 155 -9.28 -3.97 0.84
C ARG A 155 -10.12 -3.57 2.05
N TYR A 156 -10.94 -2.54 1.93
CA TYR A 156 -11.83 -2.09 3.01
C TYR A 156 -12.97 -3.07 3.30
N LEU A 157 -13.47 -3.77 2.27
CA LEU A 157 -14.44 -4.85 2.47
C LEU A 157 -13.81 -6.02 3.23
N PHE A 158 -12.57 -6.37 2.92
CA PHE A 158 -11.85 -7.41 3.65
C PHE A 158 -11.61 -6.99 5.11
N ILE A 159 -11.12 -5.78 5.37
CA ILE A 159 -10.96 -5.23 6.72
C ILE A 159 -12.29 -5.28 7.49
N ARG A 160 -13.39 -4.89 6.88
CA ARG A 160 -14.71 -4.93 7.51
C ARG A 160 -15.13 -6.34 7.91
N ASN A 161 -14.88 -7.32 7.04
CA ASN A 161 -15.28 -8.71 7.28
C ASN A 161 -14.40 -9.43 8.31
N HIS A 162 -13.20 -8.89 8.57
CA HIS A 162 -12.22 -9.45 9.51
C HIS A 162 -11.72 -8.37 10.48
N ARG A 163 -12.65 -7.58 10.99
CA ARG A 163 -12.35 -6.33 11.72
C ARG A 163 -11.39 -6.52 12.89
N GLU A 164 -11.52 -7.63 13.59
CA GLU A 164 -10.72 -8.02 14.74
C GLU A 164 -9.22 -8.21 14.43
N ARG A 165 -8.88 -8.42 13.17
CA ARG A 165 -7.49 -8.60 12.69
C ARG A 165 -6.80 -7.30 12.29
N PHE A 166 -7.49 -6.17 12.37
CA PHE A 166 -7.00 -4.88 11.90
C PHE A 166 -7.10 -3.80 12.96
N ALA A 167 -6.16 -2.85 12.93
CA ALA A 167 -6.14 -1.71 13.84
C ALA A 167 -7.31 -0.74 13.59
N ASP A 168 -7.58 0.14 14.58
CA ASP A 168 -8.62 1.14 14.46
C ASP A 168 -8.30 2.23 13.44
N ARG A 169 -7.02 2.51 13.26
CA ARG A 169 -6.54 3.47 12.25
C ARG A 169 -6.05 2.71 11.02
N THR A 170 -6.42 3.23 9.85
CA THR A 170 -5.90 2.75 8.57
C THR A 170 -5.19 3.89 7.86
N LEU A 171 -3.99 3.61 7.37
CA LEU A 171 -3.20 4.56 6.58
C LEU A 171 -2.98 4.03 5.15
N ALA A 172 -2.66 4.95 4.27
CA ALA A 172 -2.16 4.65 2.93
C ALA A 172 -0.98 5.58 2.65
N GLU A 173 0.15 5.00 2.29
CA GLU A 173 1.29 5.77 1.83
C GLU A 173 1.15 6.06 0.33
N LEU A 174 1.23 7.34 0.00
CA LEU A 174 1.32 7.78 -1.38
C LEU A 174 2.75 8.23 -1.66
N ARG A 175 3.36 7.65 -2.69
CA ARG A 175 4.70 8.02 -3.08
C ARG A 175 4.76 9.50 -3.46
N GLY A 176 5.74 10.21 -2.94
CA GLY A 176 6.05 11.59 -3.33
C GLY A 176 6.54 11.70 -4.78
N VAL A 177 6.70 12.91 -5.24
CA VAL A 177 7.23 13.20 -6.58
C VAL A 177 8.66 12.69 -6.69
N ILE A 178 8.94 11.98 -7.77
CA ILE A 178 10.29 11.58 -8.18
C ILE A 178 10.44 12.03 -9.63
N ASP A 179 11.52 12.75 -9.92
CA ASP A 179 11.82 13.22 -11.25
C ASP A 179 12.36 12.08 -12.15
N GLU A 180 12.59 12.40 -13.43
CA GLU A 180 13.07 11.42 -14.41
C GLU A 180 14.48 10.89 -14.10
N ALA A 181 15.28 11.65 -13.34
CA ALA A 181 16.61 11.27 -12.91
C ALA A 181 16.62 10.46 -11.60
N GLY A 182 15.44 10.26 -10.98
CA GLY A 182 15.29 9.58 -9.70
C GLY A 182 15.40 10.51 -8.49
N GLY A 183 15.54 11.81 -8.70
CA GLY A 183 15.60 12.84 -7.65
C GLY A 183 14.28 12.98 -6.91
N SER A 184 14.37 13.35 -5.64
CA SER A 184 13.22 13.54 -4.75
C SER A 184 13.37 14.89 -4.04
N PRO A 185 12.36 15.77 -4.08
CA PRO A 185 12.43 17.07 -3.39
C PRO A 185 12.79 16.96 -1.90
N PHE A 186 12.32 15.91 -1.23
CA PHE A 186 12.68 15.67 0.18
C PHE A 186 14.14 15.25 0.33
N TRP A 187 14.61 14.33 -0.50
CA TRP A 187 16.01 13.89 -0.45
C TRP A 187 16.95 15.03 -0.83
N ASP A 188 16.69 15.70 -1.95
CA ASP A 188 17.56 16.74 -2.50
C ASP A 188 17.55 18.00 -1.63
N GLY A 189 16.39 18.34 -1.09
CA GLY A 189 16.21 19.55 -0.29
C GLY A 189 16.59 19.40 1.19
N VAL A 190 16.43 18.24 1.77
CA VAL A 190 16.57 17.99 3.21
C VAL A 190 17.48 16.80 3.49
N ALA A 191 17.02 15.58 3.25
CA ALA A 191 17.66 14.36 3.77
C ALA A 191 19.08 14.17 3.25
N GLY A 192 19.34 14.34 1.96
CA GLY A 192 20.64 14.16 1.33
C GLY A 192 21.73 15.15 1.77
N ARG A 193 21.40 16.09 2.67
CA ARG A 193 22.37 16.99 3.30
C ARG A 193 22.90 16.46 4.63
N PHE A 194 22.28 15.40 5.15
CA PHE A 194 22.61 14.86 6.47
C PHE A 194 23.01 13.37 6.42
N PHE A 195 22.76 12.68 5.27
CA PHE A 195 23.05 11.25 5.10
C PHE A 195 23.91 10.98 3.85
#